data_f3b7d5148c1b0bea70dd86034aebc7ff
#
_entry.id   f3b7d5148c1b0bea70dd86034aebc7ff
#
_cell.length_a   1.000
_cell.length_b   1.000
_cell.length_c   1.000
_cell.angle_alpha   90.00
_cell.angle_beta   90.00
_cell.angle_gamma   90.00
#
_symmetry.space_group_name_H-M   'P 1'
#
loop_
_entity.id
_entity.type
_entity.pdbx_description
1 polymer ?
#
loop_
_entity_poly.entity_id
_entity_poly.type
_entity_poly.pdbx_seq_one_letter_code
_entity_poly.pdbx_strand_id
1 'polypeptide(L)'
;RQMCIRDRVPPMYSAVKVGGQPLYKLAREGKTVERKARPIEIYSITYGGSPAENEYVLEVTCSKGTYIRTLLEDIADALGQKGTMSALRRTCAGLYTEADAHTLEEIQAAKDAGPEALQALMLPVESVFESLPLLVVEPWVEQHLYNGCPTSRYPAADGRYRVRNAAGQFLGLANIMQGVLRVEKLFIERN
;
A
#
# COMPACT_ATOMS: atom_id res chain seq x y z
N ARG A 1 -19.94 2.17 -15.19
CA ARG A 1 -18.62 2.23 -14.48
C ARG A 1 -17.63 2.91 -15.41
N GLN A 2 -17.41 4.21 -15.24
CA GLN A 2 -16.33 4.89 -15.94
C GLN A 2 -15.11 4.91 -15.02
N MET A 3 -14.10 4.11 -15.35
CA MET A 3 -12.75 4.24 -14.82
C MET A 3 -12.20 5.59 -15.32
N CYS A 4 -11.88 6.51 -14.43
CA CYS A 4 -11.37 7.83 -14.79
C CYS A 4 -9.89 7.93 -14.40
N ILE A 5 -9.02 7.86 -15.39
CA ILE A 5 -7.59 8.18 -15.22
C ILE A 5 -7.45 9.68 -15.41
N ARG A 6 -6.92 10.37 -14.41
CA ARG A 6 -6.64 11.81 -14.48
C ARG A 6 -5.33 12.15 -13.82
N ASP A 7 -4.64 13.10 -14.42
CA ASP A 7 -3.47 13.69 -13.78
C ASP A 7 -3.93 14.68 -12.69
N ARG A 8 -3.46 14.44 -11.46
CA ARG A 8 -3.77 15.29 -10.32
C ARG A 8 -2.52 15.89 -9.70
N VAL A 9 -2.58 17.18 -9.41
CA VAL A 9 -1.53 17.87 -8.68
C VAL A 9 -1.66 17.57 -7.19
N PRO A 10 -0.64 16.98 -6.54
CA PRO A 10 -0.69 16.72 -5.11
C PRO A 10 -0.89 18.02 -4.32
N PRO A 11 -1.68 18.03 -3.22
CA PRO A 11 -1.84 19.24 -2.40
C PRO A 11 -0.51 19.61 -1.71
N MET A 12 -0.35 20.90 -1.37
CA MET A 12 0.83 21.37 -0.63
C MET A 12 1.00 20.66 0.72
N TYR A 13 -0.11 20.38 1.42
CA TYR A 13 -0.10 19.58 2.65
C TYR A 13 -0.04 18.07 2.34
N SER A 14 1.09 17.63 1.79
CA SER A 14 1.35 16.23 1.47
C SER A 14 2.80 15.84 1.81
N ALA A 15 3.06 14.54 1.91
CA ALA A 15 4.40 13.99 2.15
C ALA A 15 5.25 13.87 0.87
N VAL A 16 4.76 14.33 -0.28
CA VAL A 16 5.53 14.37 -1.54
C VAL A 16 6.74 15.26 -1.34
N LYS A 17 7.90 14.80 -1.79
CA LYS A 17 9.16 15.55 -1.69
C LYS A 17 9.44 16.29 -3.00
N VAL A 18 9.86 17.56 -2.87
CA VAL A 18 10.41 18.40 -3.94
C VAL A 18 11.74 18.95 -3.46
N GLY A 19 12.81 18.76 -4.22
CA GLY A 19 14.16 19.16 -3.79
C GLY A 19 14.62 18.52 -2.47
N GLY A 20 14.18 17.30 -2.17
CA GLY A 20 14.52 16.56 -0.94
C GLY A 20 13.64 16.92 0.28
N GLN A 21 12.82 17.99 0.20
CA GLN A 21 11.96 18.42 1.32
C GLN A 21 10.50 18.03 1.09
N PRO A 22 9.77 17.53 2.13
CA PRO A 22 8.34 17.26 2.03
C PRO A 22 7.54 18.56 1.82
N LEU A 23 6.52 18.50 0.94
CA LEU A 23 5.68 19.65 0.63
C LEU A 23 5.01 20.27 1.85
N TYR A 24 4.58 19.44 2.82
CA TYR A 24 3.93 19.96 4.04
C TYR A 24 4.85 20.88 4.88
N LYS A 25 6.17 20.68 4.84
CA LYS A 25 7.13 21.58 5.51
C LYS A 25 7.18 22.93 4.82
N LEU A 26 7.27 22.92 3.48
CA LEU A 26 7.24 24.16 2.68
C LEU A 26 5.91 24.92 2.85
N ALA A 27 4.80 24.17 2.92
CA ALA A 27 3.49 24.77 3.17
C ALA A 27 3.40 25.46 4.55
N ARG A 28 3.97 24.88 5.59
CA ARG A 28 4.05 25.50 6.93
C ARG A 28 4.93 26.75 6.96
N GLU A 29 5.90 26.86 6.06
CA GLU A 29 6.74 28.04 5.88
C GLU A 29 6.07 29.09 4.96
N GLY A 30 4.83 28.88 4.53
CA GLY A 30 4.11 29.75 3.63
C GLY A 30 4.61 29.72 2.17
N LYS A 31 5.48 28.75 1.84
CA LYS A 31 6.06 28.61 0.50
C LYS A 31 5.16 27.74 -0.37
N THR A 32 4.86 28.20 -1.57
CA THR A 32 4.21 27.41 -2.61
C THR A 32 5.23 27.07 -3.69
N VAL A 33 5.30 25.80 -4.07
CA VAL A 33 6.21 25.31 -5.12
C VAL A 33 5.42 24.64 -6.24
N GLU A 34 5.98 24.65 -7.44
CA GLU A 34 5.41 23.92 -8.56
C GLU A 34 5.44 22.43 -8.28
N ARG A 35 4.35 21.74 -8.58
CA ARG A 35 4.15 20.32 -8.34
C ARG A 35 3.78 19.65 -9.64
N LYS A 36 4.47 18.56 -9.95
CA LYS A 36 4.13 17.73 -11.11
C LYS A 36 2.83 16.98 -10.84
N ALA A 37 1.92 17.03 -11.78
CA ALA A 37 0.74 16.18 -11.76
C ALA A 37 1.15 14.70 -11.82
N ARG A 38 0.36 13.86 -11.18
CA ARG A 38 0.55 12.40 -11.14
C ARG A 38 -0.71 11.71 -11.60
N PRO A 39 -0.60 10.66 -12.43
CA PRO A 39 -1.76 9.89 -12.81
C PRO A 39 -2.33 9.16 -11.58
N ILE A 40 -3.64 9.27 -11.43
CA ILE A 40 -4.42 8.51 -10.45
C ILE A 40 -5.61 7.88 -11.16
N GLU A 41 -6.10 6.79 -10.59
CA GLU A 41 -7.28 6.09 -11.09
C GLU A 41 -8.37 6.10 -10.03
N ILE A 42 -9.55 6.49 -10.42
CA ILE A 42 -10.76 6.36 -9.60
C ILE A 42 -11.55 5.18 -10.17
N TYR A 43 -11.64 4.10 -9.41
CA TYR A 43 -12.32 2.87 -9.83
C TYR A 43 -13.83 2.98 -9.64
N SER A 44 -14.25 3.60 -8.52
CA SER A 44 -15.66 3.85 -8.25
C SER A 44 -15.86 5.03 -7.30
N ILE A 45 -16.99 5.71 -7.46
CA ILE A 45 -17.53 6.67 -6.48
C ILE A 45 -19.00 6.32 -6.30
N THR A 46 -19.41 6.08 -5.07
CA THR A 46 -20.80 5.78 -4.70
C THR A 46 -21.28 6.84 -3.69
N TYR A 47 -22.48 7.38 -3.94
CA TYR A 47 -23.11 8.29 -3.01
C TYR A 47 -23.73 7.49 -1.85
N GLY A 48 -23.31 7.78 -0.63
CA GLY A 48 -23.74 7.10 0.60
C GLY A 48 -24.81 7.85 1.40
N GLY A 49 -25.34 8.96 0.85
CA GLY A 49 -26.38 9.74 1.51
C GLY A 49 -25.89 11.08 2.08
N SER A 50 -26.84 11.80 2.70
CA SER A 50 -26.63 13.09 3.34
C SER A 50 -27.01 12.99 4.82
N PRO A 51 -26.02 12.84 5.72
CA PRO A 51 -26.29 12.69 7.16
C PRO A 51 -26.78 13.99 7.80
N ALA A 52 -26.44 15.14 7.23
CA ALA A 52 -26.86 16.46 7.70
C ALA A 52 -27.00 17.43 6.52
N GLU A 53 -27.53 18.61 6.77
CA GLU A 53 -27.62 19.66 5.76
C GLU A 53 -26.22 20.04 5.28
N ASN A 54 -26.04 20.09 3.94
CA ASN A 54 -24.77 20.37 3.26
C ASN A 54 -23.63 19.37 3.55
N GLU A 55 -23.95 18.20 4.10
CA GLU A 55 -23.02 17.10 4.27
C GLU A 55 -23.38 15.91 3.37
N TYR A 56 -22.37 15.35 2.70
CA TYR A 56 -22.53 14.27 1.74
C TYR A 56 -21.49 13.17 1.99
N VAL A 57 -21.93 11.93 2.04
CA VAL A 57 -21.05 10.77 2.18
C VAL A 57 -20.74 10.23 0.79
N LEU A 58 -19.45 10.06 0.50
CA LEU A 58 -18.99 9.41 -0.73
C LEU A 58 -18.09 8.22 -0.35
N GLU A 59 -18.42 7.05 -0.88
CA GLU A 59 -17.55 5.90 -0.86
C GLU A 59 -16.70 5.90 -2.14
N VAL A 60 -15.37 5.89 -1.97
CA VAL A 60 -14.43 6.04 -3.09
C VAL A 60 -13.45 4.88 -3.11
N THR A 61 -13.39 4.15 -4.23
CA THR A 61 -12.33 3.18 -4.51
C THR A 61 -11.38 3.78 -5.54
N CYS A 62 -10.10 3.88 -5.18
CA CYS A 62 -9.11 4.59 -6.01
C CYS A 62 -7.71 3.98 -5.86
N SER A 63 -6.83 4.35 -6.80
CA SER A 63 -5.42 3.97 -6.76
C SER A 63 -4.65 4.63 -5.61
N LYS A 64 -3.52 4.05 -5.24
CA LYS A 64 -2.58 4.69 -4.30
C LYS A 64 -2.15 6.07 -4.79
N GLY A 65 -1.94 6.98 -3.84
CA GLY A 65 -1.53 8.36 -4.14
C GLY A 65 -2.67 9.32 -4.44
N THR A 66 -3.92 8.84 -4.45
CA THR A 66 -5.11 9.71 -4.55
C THR A 66 -5.32 10.48 -3.25
N TYR A 67 -5.38 11.80 -3.35
CA TYR A 67 -5.72 12.69 -2.25
C TYR A 67 -7.22 12.96 -2.25
N ILE A 68 -7.94 12.35 -1.31
CA ILE A 68 -9.41 12.48 -1.23
C ILE A 68 -9.84 13.93 -1.03
N ARG A 69 -9.09 14.73 -0.29
CA ARG A 69 -9.37 16.19 -0.16
C ARG A 69 -9.45 16.88 -1.53
N THR A 70 -8.42 16.68 -2.36
CA THR A 70 -8.39 17.27 -3.71
C THR A 70 -9.52 16.72 -4.59
N LEU A 71 -9.84 15.42 -4.48
CA LEU A 71 -10.94 14.82 -5.22
C LEU A 71 -12.28 15.45 -4.85
N LEU A 72 -12.54 15.70 -3.56
CA LEU A 72 -13.78 16.33 -3.10
C LEU A 72 -13.89 17.79 -3.53
N GLU A 73 -12.78 18.54 -3.48
CA GLU A 73 -12.71 19.91 -4.01
C GLU A 73 -13.05 19.93 -5.50
N ASP A 74 -12.47 19.03 -6.30
CA ASP A 74 -12.73 18.93 -7.74
C ASP A 74 -14.20 18.53 -8.04
N ILE A 75 -14.80 17.66 -7.23
CA ILE A 75 -16.21 17.28 -7.38
C ILE A 75 -17.09 18.49 -7.09
N ALA A 76 -16.83 19.24 -6.01
CA ALA A 76 -17.58 20.42 -5.66
C ALA A 76 -17.46 21.51 -6.74
N ASP A 77 -16.25 21.79 -7.23
CA ASP A 77 -16.01 22.75 -8.30
C ASP A 77 -16.74 22.34 -9.61
N ALA A 78 -16.78 21.05 -9.94
CA ALA A 78 -17.52 20.54 -11.10
C ALA A 78 -19.05 20.73 -10.97
N LEU A 79 -19.56 20.81 -9.74
CA LEU A 79 -20.96 21.10 -9.42
C LEU A 79 -21.24 22.61 -9.26
N GLY A 80 -20.22 23.47 -9.49
CA GLY A 80 -20.36 24.92 -9.29
C GLY A 80 -20.43 25.35 -7.83
N GLN A 81 -19.96 24.50 -6.91
CA GLN A 81 -20.01 24.70 -5.46
C GLN A 81 -18.59 24.70 -4.87
N LYS A 82 -18.49 25.07 -3.60
CA LYS A 82 -17.28 24.90 -2.81
C LYS A 82 -17.49 23.78 -1.78
N GLY A 83 -16.52 22.89 -1.68
CA GLY A 83 -16.59 21.77 -0.75
C GLY A 83 -15.28 21.55 -0.04
N THR A 84 -15.38 20.99 1.17
CA THR A 84 -14.24 20.57 1.96
C THR A 84 -14.51 19.22 2.59
N MET A 85 -13.45 18.52 2.96
CA MET A 85 -13.53 17.24 3.64
C MET A 85 -13.76 17.45 5.14
N SER A 86 -14.93 17.07 5.68
CA SER A 86 -15.23 17.12 7.10
C SER A 86 -14.69 15.90 7.85
N ALA A 87 -14.76 14.71 7.24
CA ALA A 87 -14.27 13.47 7.82
C ALA A 87 -13.70 12.54 6.73
N LEU A 88 -12.85 11.61 7.16
CA LEU A 88 -12.31 10.57 6.30
C LEU A 88 -12.15 9.27 7.08
N ARG A 89 -12.73 8.18 6.57
CA ARG A 89 -12.55 6.85 7.08
C ARG A 89 -11.98 5.95 5.98
N ARG A 90 -10.85 5.31 6.24
CA ARG A 90 -10.28 4.33 5.34
C ARG A 90 -10.77 2.94 5.74
N THR A 91 -11.57 2.32 4.90
CA THR A 91 -12.17 0.99 5.14
C THR A 91 -11.34 -0.15 4.55
N CYS A 92 -10.45 0.17 3.58
CA CYS A 92 -9.59 -0.83 2.95
C CYS A 92 -8.26 -0.21 2.52
N ALA A 93 -7.18 -0.97 2.60
CA ALA A 93 -5.85 -0.61 2.10
C ALA A 93 -5.13 -1.85 1.56
N GLY A 94 -5.13 -2.03 0.23
CA GLY A 94 -4.61 -3.23 -0.43
C GLY A 94 -5.48 -4.44 -0.11
N LEU A 95 -4.91 -5.45 0.54
CA LEU A 95 -5.61 -6.67 0.95
C LEU A 95 -6.28 -6.55 2.33
N TYR A 96 -5.96 -5.52 3.09
CA TYR A 96 -6.42 -5.35 4.47
C TYR A 96 -7.67 -4.49 4.51
N THR A 97 -8.62 -4.92 5.32
CA THR A 97 -9.88 -4.22 5.60
C THR A 97 -9.87 -3.65 7.01
N GLU A 98 -10.90 -2.90 7.35
CA GLU A 98 -11.09 -2.39 8.69
C GLU A 98 -11.24 -3.52 9.74
N ALA A 99 -11.73 -4.69 9.34
CA ALA A 99 -11.85 -5.86 10.21
C ALA A 99 -10.48 -6.45 10.63
N ASP A 100 -9.44 -6.16 9.88
CA ASP A 100 -8.06 -6.59 10.17
C ASP A 100 -7.31 -5.58 11.05
N ALA A 101 -7.93 -4.46 11.39
CA ALA A 101 -7.31 -3.37 12.12
C ALA A 101 -7.54 -3.51 13.63
N HIS A 102 -6.55 -3.14 14.42
CA HIS A 102 -6.61 -3.06 15.87
C HIS A 102 -6.54 -1.62 16.35
N THR A 103 -7.27 -1.30 17.40
CA THR A 103 -7.17 0.00 18.07
C THR A 103 -5.87 0.12 18.87
N LEU A 104 -5.48 1.34 19.21
CA LEU A 104 -4.29 1.56 20.06
C LEU A 104 -4.48 0.96 21.44
N GLU A 105 -5.71 0.96 21.96
CA GLU A 105 -6.10 0.38 23.26
C GLU A 105 -5.92 -1.14 23.23
N GLU A 106 -6.36 -1.82 22.16
CA GLU A 106 -6.20 -3.27 22.00
C GLU A 106 -4.72 -3.64 21.91
N ILE A 107 -3.92 -2.89 21.14
CA ILE A 107 -2.48 -3.11 21.02
C ILE A 107 -1.79 -2.90 22.38
N GLN A 108 -2.18 -1.86 23.13
CA GLN A 108 -1.62 -1.61 24.44
C GLN A 108 -1.97 -2.74 25.42
N ALA A 109 -3.23 -3.18 25.44
CA ALA A 109 -3.66 -4.30 26.26
C ALA A 109 -2.91 -5.60 25.93
N ALA A 110 -2.70 -5.89 24.66
CA ALA A 110 -1.93 -7.06 24.24
C ALA A 110 -0.45 -6.95 24.66
N LYS A 111 0.15 -5.75 24.58
CA LYS A 111 1.51 -5.50 25.05
C LYS A 111 1.64 -5.75 26.55
N ASP A 112 0.66 -5.28 27.35
CA ASP A 112 0.65 -5.41 28.82
C ASP A 112 0.42 -6.89 29.23
N ALA A 113 -0.31 -7.66 28.40
CA ALA A 113 -0.52 -9.11 28.60
C ALA A 113 0.73 -9.94 28.26
N GLY A 114 1.67 -9.42 27.49
CA GLY A 114 2.96 -10.05 27.19
C GLY A 114 3.26 -10.19 25.70
N PRO A 115 4.51 -10.62 25.38
CA PRO A 115 4.99 -10.68 24.00
C PRO A 115 4.21 -11.64 23.10
N GLU A 116 3.72 -12.76 23.63
CA GLU A 116 2.92 -13.74 22.87
C GLU A 116 1.58 -13.14 22.43
N ALA A 117 0.91 -12.42 23.34
CA ALA A 117 -0.36 -11.75 23.02
C ALA A 117 -0.17 -10.65 21.97
N LEU A 118 0.91 -9.87 22.07
CA LEU A 118 1.24 -8.86 21.07
C LEU A 118 1.57 -9.49 19.72
N GLN A 119 2.32 -10.59 19.70
CA GLN A 119 2.66 -11.30 18.47
C GLN A 119 1.43 -11.89 17.78
N ALA A 120 0.42 -12.32 18.53
CA ALA A 120 -0.83 -12.84 17.97
C ALA A 120 -1.62 -11.81 17.17
N LEU A 121 -1.43 -10.50 17.41
CA LEU A 121 -2.03 -9.43 16.62
C LEU A 121 -1.25 -9.12 15.33
N MET A 122 -0.03 -9.62 15.20
CA MET A 122 0.82 -9.32 14.05
C MET A 122 0.49 -10.24 12.88
N LEU A 123 0.19 -9.64 11.74
CA LEU A 123 0.04 -10.38 10.49
C LEU A 123 1.42 -10.80 9.94
N PRO A 124 1.54 -12.01 9.38
CA PRO A 124 2.78 -12.43 8.75
C PRO A 124 3.17 -11.48 7.60
N VAL A 125 4.47 -11.16 7.48
CA VAL A 125 4.97 -10.33 6.38
C VAL A 125 4.57 -10.89 5.01
N GLU A 126 4.50 -12.21 4.88
CA GLU A 126 4.08 -12.88 3.66
C GLU A 126 2.66 -12.52 3.22
N SER A 127 1.75 -12.20 4.14
CA SER A 127 0.35 -11.86 3.82
C SER A 127 0.22 -10.69 2.84
N VAL A 128 1.18 -9.75 2.84
CA VAL A 128 1.23 -8.63 1.87
C VAL A 128 1.40 -9.12 0.43
N PHE A 129 1.90 -10.32 0.23
CA PHE A 129 2.30 -10.89 -1.06
C PHE A 129 1.43 -12.07 -1.49
N GLU A 130 0.29 -12.31 -0.86
CA GLU A 130 -0.59 -13.44 -1.17
C GLU A 130 -1.11 -13.45 -2.61
N SER A 131 -1.19 -12.30 -3.25
CA SER A 131 -1.54 -12.18 -4.67
C SER A 131 -0.46 -12.71 -5.62
N LEU A 132 0.79 -12.90 -5.14
CA LEU A 132 1.85 -13.48 -5.94
C LEU A 132 1.81 -15.03 -5.87
N PRO A 133 2.14 -15.71 -6.97
CA PRO A 133 2.28 -17.16 -6.96
C PRO A 133 3.37 -17.61 -5.97
N LEU A 134 3.11 -18.75 -5.32
CA LEU A 134 4.06 -19.36 -4.39
C LEU A 134 5.09 -20.20 -5.15
N LEU A 135 6.35 -20.02 -4.76
CA LEU A 135 7.46 -20.87 -5.17
C LEU A 135 8.07 -21.54 -3.92
N VAL A 136 8.04 -22.87 -3.88
CA VAL A 136 8.74 -23.61 -2.84
C VAL A 136 10.09 -24.05 -3.41
N VAL A 137 11.18 -23.70 -2.73
CA VAL A 137 12.52 -23.95 -3.22
C VAL A 137 13.21 -25.06 -2.46
N GLU A 138 14.08 -25.80 -3.17
CA GLU A 138 14.97 -26.80 -2.62
C GLU A 138 16.10 -26.19 -1.78
N PRO A 139 16.69 -26.91 -0.81
CA PRO A 139 17.71 -26.37 0.09
C PRO A 139 18.92 -25.75 -0.64
N TRP A 140 19.34 -26.30 -1.76
CA TRP A 140 20.46 -25.76 -2.53
C TRP A 140 20.09 -24.44 -3.23
N VAL A 141 18.82 -24.28 -3.67
CA VAL A 141 18.31 -23.01 -4.24
C VAL A 141 18.17 -21.97 -3.15
N GLU A 142 17.67 -22.35 -1.97
CA GLU A 142 17.60 -21.50 -0.78
C GLU A 142 18.99 -20.89 -0.48
N GLN A 143 20.04 -21.70 -0.47
CA GLN A 143 21.41 -21.23 -0.24
C GLN A 143 21.87 -20.24 -1.32
N HIS A 144 21.49 -20.46 -2.59
CA HIS A 144 21.76 -19.51 -3.66
C HIS A 144 21.05 -18.16 -3.44
N LEU A 145 19.76 -18.19 -3.01
CA LEU A 145 19.01 -16.98 -2.72
C LEU A 145 19.66 -16.19 -1.58
N TYR A 146 20.12 -16.87 -0.50
CA TYR A 146 20.82 -16.22 0.61
C TYR A 146 22.08 -15.50 0.17
N ASN A 147 22.80 -16.08 -0.76
CA ASN A 147 24.04 -15.51 -1.29
C ASN A 147 23.82 -14.51 -2.45
N GLY A 148 22.57 -14.28 -2.86
CA GLY A 148 22.24 -13.45 -4.01
C GLY A 148 22.68 -14.05 -5.35
N CYS A 149 22.98 -15.37 -5.38
CA CYS A 149 23.40 -16.09 -6.57
C CYS A 149 22.21 -16.43 -7.46
N PRO A 150 22.24 -16.13 -8.77
CA PRO A 150 21.18 -16.53 -9.67
C PRO A 150 21.20 -18.04 -9.93
N THR A 151 20.00 -18.63 -10.08
CA THR A 151 19.84 -20.02 -10.48
C THR A 151 19.32 -20.09 -11.91
N SER A 152 20.13 -20.61 -12.82
CA SER A 152 19.79 -20.75 -14.24
C SER A 152 18.95 -22.00 -14.51
N ARG A 153 18.14 -21.97 -15.59
CA ARG A 153 17.26 -23.06 -16.03
C ARG A 153 16.28 -23.52 -14.94
N TYR A 154 15.76 -22.55 -14.19
CA TYR A 154 14.79 -22.86 -13.13
C TYR A 154 13.45 -23.29 -13.76
N PRO A 155 12.84 -24.41 -13.34
CA PRO A 155 11.69 -25.02 -14.02
C PRO A 155 10.35 -24.36 -13.61
N ALA A 156 10.26 -23.05 -13.69
CA ALA A 156 9.00 -22.30 -13.49
C ALA A 156 8.88 -21.17 -14.48
N ALA A 157 7.67 -20.69 -14.71
CA ALA A 157 7.38 -19.62 -15.67
C ALA A 157 8.05 -18.31 -15.25
N ASP A 158 8.33 -17.44 -16.23
CA ASP A 158 8.78 -16.09 -15.95
C ASP A 158 7.73 -15.31 -15.15
N GLY A 159 8.18 -14.57 -14.14
CA GLY A 159 7.32 -13.82 -13.26
C GLY A 159 7.90 -13.57 -11.87
N ARG A 160 7.13 -12.89 -11.06
CA ARG A 160 7.44 -12.54 -9.68
C ARG A 160 6.77 -13.53 -8.74
N TYR A 161 7.48 -14.00 -7.73
CA TYR A 161 7.06 -15.05 -6.82
C TYR A 161 7.31 -14.67 -5.36
N ARG A 162 6.43 -15.12 -4.47
CA ARG A 162 6.72 -15.26 -3.05
C ARG A 162 7.39 -16.62 -2.84
N VAL A 163 8.44 -16.66 -2.04
CA VAL A 163 9.31 -17.86 -1.92
C VAL A 163 9.26 -18.40 -0.51
N ARG A 164 9.03 -19.71 -0.40
CA ARG A 164 9.20 -20.49 0.85
C ARG A 164 10.26 -21.57 0.65
N ASN A 165 10.91 -21.95 1.75
CA ASN A 165 11.74 -23.15 1.76
C ASN A 165 10.89 -24.42 1.93
N ALA A 166 11.54 -25.58 1.87
CA ALA A 166 10.89 -26.89 2.03
C ALA A 166 10.25 -27.09 3.43
N ALA A 167 10.70 -26.36 4.45
CA ALA A 167 10.10 -26.35 5.78
C ALA A 167 8.88 -25.42 5.90
N GLY A 168 8.48 -24.73 4.80
CA GLY A 168 7.34 -23.82 4.78
C GLY A 168 7.63 -22.41 5.29
N GLN A 169 8.88 -22.10 5.62
CA GLN A 169 9.27 -20.76 6.07
C GLN A 169 9.29 -19.77 4.89
N PHE A 170 8.69 -18.60 5.05
CA PHE A 170 8.75 -17.54 4.06
C PHE A 170 10.15 -16.91 4.02
N LEU A 171 10.78 -16.95 2.86
CA LEU A 171 12.12 -16.42 2.63
C LEU A 171 12.08 -14.99 2.09
N GLY A 172 11.14 -14.71 1.19
CA GLY A 172 11.09 -13.43 0.52
C GLY A 172 10.46 -13.47 -0.85
N LEU A 173 10.94 -12.58 -1.72
CA LEU A 173 10.50 -12.42 -3.10
C LEU A 173 11.64 -12.76 -4.06
N ALA A 174 11.28 -13.41 -5.15
CA ALA A 174 12.17 -13.67 -6.26
C ALA A 174 11.49 -13.40 -7.60
N ASN A 175 12.29 -13.18 -8.62
CA ASN A 175 11.84 -12.99 -9.99
C ASN A 175 12.52 -14.03 -10.90
N ILE A 176 11.74 -14.61 -11.80
CA ILE A 176 12.25 -15.47 -12.87
C ILE A 176 12.13 -14.69 -14.18
N MET A 177 13.24 -14.57 -14.86
CA MET A 177 13.32 -13.97 -16.20
C MET A 177 14.18 -14.86 -17.09
N GLN A 178 13.63 -15.29 -18.24
CA GLN A 178 14.30 -16.17 -19.19
C GLN A 178 14.86 -17.44 -18.53
N GLY A 179 14.07 -18.02 -17.59
CA GLY A 179 14.45 -19.20 -16.83
C GLY A 179 15.56 -19.00 -15.81
N VAL A 180 15.88 -17.73 -15.47
CA VAL A 180 16.87 -17.42 -14.41
C VAL A 180 16.16 -16.87 -13.19
N LEU A 181 16.21 -17.64 -12.10
CA LEU A 181 15.69 -17.23 -10.79
C LEU A 181 16.70 -16.30 -10.10
N ARG A 182 16.23 -15.13 -9.66
CA ARG A 182 17.00 -14.14 -8.88
C ARG A 182 16.21 -13.71 -7.66
N VAL A 183 16.89 -13.57 -6.53
CA VAL A 183 16.29 -12.94 -5.35
C VAL A 183 16.01 -11.46 -5.65
N GLU A 184 14.81 -11.02 -5.25
CA GLU A 184 14.42 -9.60 -5.28
C GLU A 184 14.57 -8.98 -3.88
N LYS A 185 14.05 -9.66 -2.85
CA LYS A 185 14.11 -9.22 -1.47
C LYS A 185 14.00 -10.41 -0.51
N LEU A 186 14.93 -10.53 0.43
CA LEU A 186 14.82 -11.44 1.56
C LEU A 186 14.21 -10.74 2.78
N PHE A 187 13.37 -11.48 3.52
CA PHE A 187 12.71 -11.04 4.75
C PHE A 187 13.11 -11.88 5.98
N ILE A 188 14.23 -12.56 5.87
CA ILE A 188 14.82 -13.33 6.94
C ILE A 188 15.92 -12.53 7.62
N GLU A 189 16.08 -12.73 8.93
CA GLU A 189 17.25 -12.26 9.65
C GLU A 189 18.45 -13.15 9.29
N ARG A 190 19.55 -12.53 8.92
CA ARG A 190 20.83 -13.24 8.80
C ARG A 190 21.42 -13.33 10.21
N ASN A 191 21.42 -14.56 10.73
CA ASN A 191 22.19 -14.88 11.93
C ASN A 191 23.67 -14.78 11.65
#